data_832d2ac8a5393f730e604c0086c4c0dc
#
_entry.id   832d2ac8a5393f730e604c0086c4c0dc
#
_cell.length_a   1.000
_cell.length_b   1.000
_cell.length_c   1.000
_cell.angle_alpha   90.00
_cell.angle_beta   90.00
_cell.angle_gamma   90.00
#
_symmetry.space_group_name_H-M   'P 1'
#
loop_
_entity.id
_entity.type
_entity.pdbx_description
1 polymer ?
#
loop_
_entity_poly.entity_id
_entity_poly.type
_entity_poly.pdbx_seq_one_letter_code
_entity_poly.pdbx_strand_id
1 'polypeptide(L)'
;MSDTLTIEQRGLVRIVTMDDGKANAFSLEVINDLRGLLREAEADDETRSLVIAGREGRFSGGFDLSAMRAGDVDAVVELVAAGGALVADLYASPLTVVAAATGHAVAAGALVLLGCDHRVGVDGPVKIGLNEVAIGMVLPPWALIIARDRLSKRYFHSSTTNARLFDGRTAVDAGFLDEVVAAESVV
;
A
#
# COMPACT_ATOMS: atom_id res chain seq x y z
N MET A 1 -0.31 -3.57 19.27
CA MET A 1 0.30 -3.86 17.96
C MET A 1 -0.28 -5.17 17.47
N SER A 2 -0.79 -5.20 16.28
CA SER A 2 -1.39 -6.39 15.64
C SER A 2 -0.34 -7.50 15.50
N ASP A 3 -0.73 -8.75 15.77
CA ASP A 3 0.14 -9.92 15.59
C ASP A 3 0.54 -10.16 14.11
N THR A 4 -0.04 -9.38 13.20
CA THR A 4 0.21 -9.47 11.75
C THR A 4 1.36 -8.57 11.27
N LEU A 5 1.98 -7.79 12.15
CA LEU A 5 3.11 -6.92 11.84
C LEU A 5 4.36 -7.40 12.56
N THR A 6 5.45 -7.55 11.81
CA THR A 6 6.78 -7.81 12.36
C THR A 6 7.71 -6.67 12.03
N ILE A 7 8.63 -6.36 12.96
CA ILE A 7 9.57 -5.25 12.83
C ILE A 7 10.98 -5.81 12.88
N GLU A 8 11.82 -5.40 11.94
CA GLU A 8 13.24 -5.69 11.92
C GLU A 8 14.02 -4.38 11.76
N GLN A 9 15.12 -4.21 12.50
CA GLN A 9 16.04 -3.10 12.31
C GLN A 9 17.31 -3.60 11.64
N ARG A 10 17.64 -3.06 10.46
CA ARG A 10 18.89 -3.33 9.72
C ARG A 10 19.69 -2.04 9.57
N GLY A 11 20.60 -1.79 10.50
CA GLY A 11 21.33 -0.52 10.52
C GLY A 11 20.38 0.67 10.67
N LEU A 12 20.38 1.59 9.72
CA LEU A 12 19.51 2.78 9.71
C LEU A 12 18.15 2.53 9.04
N VAL A 13 17.84 1.29 8.64
CA VAL A 13 16.62 0.91 7.95
C VAL A 13 15.71 0.13 8.89
N ARG A 14 14.48 0.60 9.10
CA ARG A 14 13.42 -0.14 9.78
C ARG A 14 12.56 -0.83 8.74
N ILE A 15 12.35 -2.13 8.89
CA ILE A 15 11.52 -2.94 8.00
C ILE A 15 10.29 -3.38 8.77
N VAL A 16 9.10 -3.08 8.23
CA VAL A 16 7.82 -3.54 8.75
C VAL A 16 7.23 -4.50 7.73
N THR A 17 7.09 -5.76 8.13
CA THR A 17 6.50 -6.81 7.28
C THR A 17 5.09 -7.12 7.74
N MET A 18 4.15 -7.09 6.79
CA MET A 18 2.74 -7.45 6.99
C MET A 18 2.54 -8.92 6.61
N ASP A 19 2.03 -9.72 7.54
CA ASP A 19 1.62 -11.10 7.28
C ASP A 19 0.43 -11.50 8.15
N ASP A 20 -0.77 -11.50 7.57
CA ASP A 20 -2.01 -11.98 8.19
C ASP A 20 -2.33 -13.45 7.82
N GLY A 21 -1.42 -14.12 7.12
CA GLY A 21 -1.60 -15.46 6.57
C GLY A 21 -2.62 -15.55 5.43
N LYS A 22 -3.21 -14.41 5.01
CA LYS A 22 -4.29 -14.33 4.00
C LYS A 22 -3.99 -13.24 2.96
N ALA A 23 -4.78 -12.19 2.97
CA ALA A 23 -4.75 -11.14 1.97
C ALA A 23 -3.94 -9.90 2.37
N ASN A 24 -3.42 -9.82 3.58
CA ASN A 24 -2.86 -8.61 4.19
C ASN A 24 -3.86 -7.44 4.06
N ALA A 25 -5.09 -7.68 4.55
CA ALA A 25 -6.15 -6.70 4.49
C ALA A 25 -5.91 -5.58 5.52
N PHE A 26 -6.14 -4.35 5.10
CA PHE A 26 -6.07 -3.19 5.98
C PHE A 26 -7.35 -3.08 6.81
N SER A 27 -7.29 -3.55 8.05
CA SER A 27 -8.26 -3.21 9.10
C SER A 27 -7.90 -1.86 9.73
N LEU A 28 -8.82 -1.27 10.49
CA LEU A 28 -8.55 -0.05 11.25
C LEU A 28 -7.38 -0.23 12.23
N GLU A 29 -7.27 -1.40 12.85
CA GLU A 29 -6.16 -1.76 13.73
C GLU A 29 -4.82 -1.74 13.00
N VAL A 30 -4.69 -2.48 11.88
CA VAL A 30 -3.45 -2.54 11.07
C VAL A 30 -3.06 -1.15 10.58
N ILE A 31 -4.02 -0.34 10.12
CA ILE A 31 -3.76 1.04 9.67
C ILE A 31 -3.19 1.89 10.82
N ASN A 32 -3.82 1.84 11.99
CA ASN A 32 -3.38 2.61 13.15
C ASN A 32 -2.01 2.17 13.65
N ASP A 33 -1.72 0.88 13.64
CA ASP A 33 -0.42 0.33 13.98
C ASP A 33 0.67 0.77 13.00
N LEU A 34 0.43 0.71 11.68
CA LEU A 34 1.36 1.21 10.67
C LEU A 34 1.65 2.70 10.84
N ARG A 35 0.63 3.51 11.13
CA ARG A 35 0.78 4.94 11.43
C ARG A 35 1.56 5.18 12.73
N GLY A 36 1.36 4.32 13.74
CA GLY A 36 2.13 4.33 14.97
C GLY A 36 3.61 4.04 14.73
N LEU A 37 3.90 2.97 14.00
CA LEU A 37 5.25 2.55 13.63
C LEU A 37 5.99 3.58 12.79
N LEU A 38 5.28 4.26 11.87
CA LEU A 38 5.86 5.37 11.11
C LEU A 38 6.31 6.49 12.04
N ARG A 39 5.43 6.94 12.96
CA ARG A 39 5.77 8.01 13.93
C ARG A 39 6.89 7.61 14.88
N GLU A 40 6.94 6.35 15.30
CA GLU A 40 8.06 5.83 16.10
C GLU A 40 9.38 5.85 15.31
N ALA A 41 9.34 5.49 14.02
CA ALA A 41 10.50 5.55 13.13
C ALA A 41 10.97 7.00 12.90
N GLU A 42 10.03 7.94 12.73
CA GLU A 42 10.32 9.37 12.58
C GLU A 42 10.95 10.01 13.84
N ALA A 43 10.57 9.51 15.02
CA ALA A 43 11.10 9.98 16.30
C ALA A 43 12.43 9.31 16.69
N ASP A 44 12.86 8.29 15.97
CA ASP A 44 14.09 7.54 16.25
C ASP A 44 15.27 8.13 15.46
N ASP A 45 16.21 8.73 16.17
CA ASP A 45 17.41 9.35 15.57
C ASP A 45 18.30 8.34 14.82
N GLU A 46 18.16 7.04 15.08
CA GLU A 46 18.93 5.99 14.41
C GLU A 46 18.22 5.44 13.16
N THR A 47 16.96 5.81 12.89
CA THR A 47 16.21 5.42 11.70
C THR A 47 16.29 6.52 10.64
N ARG A 48 16.60 6.16 9.38
CA ARG A 48 16.64 7.08 8.23
C ARG A 48 15.69 6.65 7.12
N SER A 49 15.27 5.41 7.10
CA SER A 49 14.31 4.89 6.13
C SER A 49 13.41 3.83 6.73
N LEU A 50 12.18 3.79 6.21
CA LEU A 50 11.18 2.80 6.54
C LEU A 50 10.87 1.97 5.30
N VAL A 51 10.94 0.65 5.41
CA VAL A 51 10.48 -0.28 4.38
C VAL A 51 9.18 -0.92 4.85
N ILE A 52 8.14 -0.84 4.02
CA ILE A 52 6.89 -1.57 4.22
C ILE A 52 6.87 -2.75 3.25
N ALA A 53 6.88 -3.95 3.77
CA ALA A 53 6.86 -5.19 3.00
C ALA A 53 5.58 -5.99 3.24
N GLY A 54 5.18 -6.78 2.27
CA GLY A 54 4.18 -7.82 2.47
C GLY A 54 4.83 -9.19 2.65
N ARG A 55 4.01 -10.22 2.89
CA ARG A 55 4.46 -11.60 2.81
C ARG A 55 4.68 -12.04 1.36
N GLU A 56 5.34 -13.15 1.16
CA GLU A 56 5.56 -13.71 -0.18
C GLU A 56 4.24 -13.83 -0.97
N GLY A 57 4.27 -13.33 -2.20
CA GLY A 57 3.14 -13.33 -3.15
C GLY A 57 2.02 -12.33 -2.82
N ARG A 58 2.11 -11.57 -1.73
CA ARG A 58 1.04 -10.69 -1.30
C ARG A 58 1.54 -9.44 -0.54
N PHE A 59 1.46 -8.28 -1.18
CA PHE A 59 1.65 -7.02 -0.47
C PHE A 59 0.38 -6.68 0.33
N SER A 60 -0.75 -6.42 -0.36
CA SER A 60 -2.05 -6.23 0.29
C SER A 60 -3.20 -6.39 -0.69
N GLY A 61 -4.30 -6.97 -0.21
CA GLY A 61 -5.59 -7.08 -0.91
C GLY A 61 -6.49 -5.86 -0.79
N GLY A 62 -6.05 -4.82 -0.09
CA GLY A 62 -6.84 -3.61 0.17
C GLY A 62 -7.53 -3.62 1.54
N PHE A 63 -8.60 -2.82 1.68
CA PHE A 63 -9.32 -2.73 2.94
C PHE A 63 -9.99 -4.04 3.36
N ASP A 64 -10.10 -4.26 4.67
CA ASP A 64 -10.97 -5.30 5.20
C ASP A 64 -12.44 -4.92 4.96
N LEU A 65 -13.09 -5.68 4.09
CA LEU A 65 -14.47 -5.43 3.69
C LEU A 65 -15.51 -6.05 4.66
N SER A 66 -15.11 -6.51 5.84
CA SER A 66 -16.03 -7.08 6.82
C SER A 66 -17.09 -6.07 7.28
N ALA A 67 -16.68 -4.81 7.53
CA ALA A 67 -17.59 -3.72 7.88
C ALA A 67 -18.62 -3.44 6.75
N MET A 68 -18.17 -3.48 5.49
CA MET A 68 -19.09 -3.32 4.35
C MET A 68 -20.11 -4.45 4.26
N ARG A 69 -19.70 -5.68 4.50
CA ARG A 69 -20.61 -6.85 4.51
C ARG A 69 -21.62 -6.79 5.66
N ALA A 70 -21.24 -6.17 6.77
CA ALA A 70 -22.11 -5.93 7.90
C ALA A 70 -23.11 -4.78 7.65
N GLY A 71 -22.93 -3.97 6.60
CA GLY A 71 -23.76 -2.80 6.31
C GLY A 71 -23.50 -1.61 7.24
N ASP A 72 -22.39 -1.61 7.95
CA ASP A 72 -21.99 -0.54 8.86
C ASP A 72 -21.28 0.59 8.09
N VAL A 73 -22.08 1.59 7.70
CA VAL A 73 -21.61 2.74 6.91
C VAL A 73 -20.60 3.59 7.68
N ASP A 74 -20.81 3.79 8.98
CA ASP A 74 -19.93 4.63 9.80
C ASP A 74 -18.54 3.97 9.94
N ALA A 75 -18.50 2.66 10.18
CA ALA A 75 -17.24 1.91 10.21
C ALA A 75 -16.50 1.92 8.85
N VAL A 76 -17.24 1.88 7.74
CA VAL A 76 -16.64 2.00 6.39
C VAL A 76 -16.06 3.39 6.18
N VAL A 77 -16.77 4.44 6.56
CA VAL A 77 -16.29 5.83 6.45
C VAL A 77 -15.01 6.02 7.29
N GLU A 78 -15.02 5.53 8.53
CA GLU A 78 -13.85 5.59 9.41
C GLU A 78 -12.65 4.84 8.81
N LEU A 79 -12.84 3.62 8.31
CA LEU A 79 -11.80 2.82 7.67
C LEU A 79 -11.19 3.51 6.46
N VAL A 80 -12.03 4.06 5.58
CA VAL A 80 -11.59 4.77 4.37
C VAL A 80 -10.86 6.07 4.72
N ALA A 81 -11.33 6.80 5.75
CA ALA A 81 -10.66 8.00 6.24
C ALA A 81 -9.29 7.68 6.87
N ALA A 82 -9.22 6.63 7.68
CA ALA A 82 -7.97 6.16 8.27
C ALA A 82 -6.96 5.72 7.20
N GLY A 83 -7.42 5.03 6.15
CA GLY A 83 -6.57 4.66 5.01
C GLY A 83 -6.02 5.88 4.27
N GLY A 84 -6.84 6.91 4.07
CA GLY A 84 -6.39 8.18 3.50
C GLY A 84 -5.35 8.88 4.36
N ALA A 85 -5.55 8.85 5.69
CA ALA A 85 -4.58 9.41 6.64
C ALA A 85 -3.25 8.64 6.61
N LEU A 86 -3.26 7.29 6.53
CA LEU A 86 -2.03 6.50 6.37
C LEU A 86 -1.28 6.89 5.09
N VAL A 87 -1.96 6.97 3.94
CA VAL A 87 -1.33 7.35 2.67
C VAL A 87 -0.74 8.76 2.75
N ALA A 88 -1.44 9.70 3.39
CA ALA A 88 -0.96 11.06 3.59
C ALA A 88 0.26 11.12 4.52
N ASP A 89 0.26 10.36 5.62
CA ASP A 89 1.38 10.29 6.57
C ASP A 89 2.63 9.71 5.88
N LEU A 90 2.50 8.63 5.08
CA LEU A 90 3.60 8.05 4.31
C LEU A 90 4.17 9.05 3.29
N TYR A 91 3.28 9.73 2.55
CA TYR A 91 3.67 10.70 1.52
C TYR A 91 4.38 11.93 2.10
N ALA A 92 4.03 12.34 3.31
CA ALA A 92 4.57 13.54 3.97
C ALA A 92 5.71 13.22 4.95
N SER A 93 6.10 11.95 5.10
CA SER A 93 7.13 11.55 6.04
C SER A 93 8.49 12.20 5.72
N PRO A 94 9.24 12.65 6.73
CA PRO A 94 10.63 13.12 6.55
C PRO A 94 11.60 11.96 6.29
N LEU A 95 11.22 10.71 6.54
CA LEU A 95 12.01 9.53 6.22
C LEU A 95 11.85 9.15 4.75
N THR A 96 12.84 8.47 4.18
CA THR A 96 12.63 7.77 2.92
C THR A 96 11.76 6.54 3.17
N VAL A 97 10.55 6.52 2.61
CA VAL A 97 9.62 5.41 2.74
C VAL A 97 9.64 4.56 1.47
N VAL A 98 9.96 3.28 1.63
CA VAL A 98 10.04 2.32 0.52
C VAL A 98 8.94 1.27 0.66
N ALA A 99 8.22 1.02 -0.42
CA ALA A 99 7.30 -0.12 -0.50
C ALA A 99 7.98 -1.30 -1.20
N ALA A 100 8.10 -2.41 -0.49
CA ALA A 100 8.54 -3.70 -1.02
C ALA A 100 7.30 -4.53 -1.39
N ALA A 101 6.83 -4.36 -2.64
CA ALA A 101 5.64 -5.04 -3.17
C ALA A 101 5.95 -6.50 -3.50
N THR A 102 6.01 -7.33 -2.46
CA THR A 102 6.34 -8.77 -2.50
C THR A 102 5.34 -9.63 -3.29
N GLY A 103 4.30 -9.03 -3.85
CA GLY A 103 3.27 -9.70 -4.63
C GLY A 103 2.10 -8.80 -5.00
N HIS A 104 0.89 -9.35 -4.99
CA HIS A 104 -0.31 -8.60 -5.34
C HIS A 104 -0.53 -7.38 -4.42
N ALA A 105 -0.83 -6.23 -5.03
CA ALA A 105 -1.18 -4.97 -4.34
C ALA A 105 -2.39 -4.34 -5.03
N VAL A 106 -3.57 -4.52 -4.46
CA VAL A 106 -4.82 -4.04 -5.08
C VAL A 106 -5.60 -3.10 -4.17
N ALA A 107 -6.43 -2.25 -4.74
CA ALA A 107 -7.27 -1.29 -4.03
C ALA A 107 -6.43 -0.44 -3.05
N ALA A 108 -6.80 -0.36 -1.75
CA ALA A 108 -6.02 0.35 -0.74
C ALA A 108 -4.55 -0.11 -0.67
N GLY A 109 -4.24 -1.38 -1.01
CA GLY A 109 -2.86 -1.86 -1.12
C GLY A 109 -2.05 -1.11 -2.17
N ALA A 110 -2.64 -0.88 -3.35
CA ALA A 110 -2.01 -0.08 -4.39
C ALA A 110 -1.93 1.40 -4.01
N LEU A 111 -2.89 1.93 -3.25
CA LEU A 111 -2.84 3.32 -2.76
C LEU A 111 -1.73 3.53 -1.73
N VAL A 112 -1.45 2.55 -0.88
CA VAL A 112 -0.31 2.58 0.04
C VAL A 112 1.01 2.60 -0.73
N LEU A 113 1.16 1.82 -1.83
CA LEU A 113 2.33 1.93 -2.70
C LEU A 113 2.52 3.37 -3.18
N LEU A 114 1.44 4.02 -3.66
CA LEU A 114 1.52 5.39 -4.19
C LEU A 114 1.89 6.43 -3.11
N GLY A 115 1.65 6.13 -1.82
CA GLY A 115 2.08 6.97 -0.69
C GLY A 115 3.57 6.90 -0.41
N CYS A 116 4.29 5.88 -0.89
CA CYS A 116 5.71 5.69 -0.65
C CYS A 116 6.58 6.44 -1.68
N ASP A 117 7.82 6.75 -1.30
CA ASP A 117 8.77 7.45 -2.15
C ASP A 117 9.32 6.56 -3.25
N HIS A 118 9.65 5.32 -2.93
CA HIS A 118 10.17 4.33 -3.86
C HIS A 118 9.42 3.00 -3.72
N ARG A 119 9.15 2.33 -4.85
CA ARG A 119 8.26 1.16 -4.92
C ARG A 119 8.92 0.08 -5.74
N VAL A 120 9.46 -0.92 -5.05
CA VAL A 120 10.08 -2.09 -5.67
C VAL A 120 9.07 -3.24 -5.72
N GLY A 121 8.88 -3.87 -6.85
CA GLY A 121 7.96 -4.98 -7.01
C GLY A 121 8.58 -6.25 -7.57
N VAL A 122 7.82 -7.33 -7.54
CA VAL A 122 8.20 -8.62 -8.12
C VAL A 122 8.05 -8.58 -9.65
N ASP A 123 9.09 -8.99 -10.38
CA ASP A 123 8.99 -9.26 -11.82
C ASP A 123 8.23 -10.58 -12.05
N GLY A 124 6.92 -10.48 -12.28
CA GLY A 124 6.06 -11.65 -12.42
C GLY A 124 4.58 -11.34 -12.62
N PRO A 125 3.74 -12.38 -12.65
CA PRO A 125 2.31 -12.27 -12.92
C PRO A 125 1.51 -11.82 -11.70
N VAL A 126 1.97 -10.75 -11.02
CA VAL A 126 1.27 -10.12 -9.91
C VAL A 126 0.09 -9.27 -10.42
N LYS A 127 -0.79 -8.87 -9.53
CA LYS A 127 -1.90 -7.95 -9.82
C LYS A 127 -1.70 -6.69 -9.00
N ILE A 128 -1.47 -5.57 -9.69
CA ILE A 128 -1.25 -4.27 -9.06
C ILE A 128 -2.21 -3.26 -9.68
N GLY A 129 -2.92 -2.49 -8.85
CA GLY A 129 -3.81 -1.44 -9.33
C GLY A 129 -5.07 -1.23 -8.51
N LEU A 130 -5.88 -0.30 -8.97
CA LEU A 130 -7.12 0.14 -8.34
C LEU A 130 -8.29 -0.61 -8.98
N ASN A 131 -8.95 -1.47 -8.23
CA ASN A 131 -10.05 -2.30 -8.73
C ASN A 131 -11.42 -1.93 -8.14
N GLU A 132 -11.51 -0.80 -7.44
CA GLU A 132 -12.71 -0.35 -6.74
C GLU A 132 -13.93 -0.28 -7.67
N VAL A 133 -13.77 0.34 -8.84
CA VAL A 133 -14.87 0.49 -9.81
C VAL A 133 -15.37 -0.87 -10.32
N ALA A 134 -14.48 -1.85 -10.49
CA ALA A 134 -14.87 -3.19 -10.91
C ALA A 134 -15.75 -3.94 -9.89
N ILE A 135 -15.69 -3.53 -8.63
CA ILE A 135 -16.51 -4.09 -7.54
C ILE A 135 -17.63 -3.15 -7.09
N GLY A 136 -17.95 -2.13 -7.90
CA GLY A 136 -19.05 -1.20 -7.64
C GLY A 136 -18.77 -0.13 -6.61
N MET A 137 -17.49 0.11 -6.29
CA MET A 137 -17.08 1.16 -5.34
C MET A 137 -16.58 2.41 -6.06
N VAL A 138 -16.70 3.57 -5.40
CA VAL A 138 -16.16 4.84 -5.86
C VAL A 138 -14.81 5.07 -5.19
N LEU A 139 -13.82 5.53 -5.97
CA LEU A 139 -12.57 6.01 -5.40
C LEU A 139 -12.80 7.31 -4.63
N PRO A 140 -12.39 7.40 -3.35
CA PRO A 140 -12.52 8.63 -2.60
C PRO A 140 -11.62 9.74 -3.18
N PRO A 141 -11.93 11.03 -2.94
CA PRO A 141 -11.16 12.15 -3.51
C PRO A 141 -9.66 12.07 -3.22
N TRP A 142 -9.25 11.68 -2.02
CA TRP A 142 -7.84 11.55 -1.66
C TRP A 142 -7.11 10.48 -2.51
N ALA A 143 -7.80 9.37 -2.83
CA ALA A 143 -7.23 8.31 -3.68
C ALA A 143 -7.02 8.80 -5.12
N LEU A 144 -7.95 9.63 -5.64
CA LEU A 144 -7.80 10.25 -6.96
C LEU A 144 -6.66 11.28 -6.99
N ILE A 145 -6.44 12.01 -5.88
CA ILE A 145 -5.35 12.99 -5.76
C ILE A 145 -4.00 12.27 -5.84
N ILE A 146 -3.76 11.27 -4.99
CA ILE A 146 -2.48 10.55 -5.00
C ILE A 146 -2.26 9.79 -6.31
N ALA A 147 -3.31 9.17 -6.87
CA ALA A 147 -3.23 8.51 -8.17
C ALA A 147 -2.87 9.50 -9.30
N ARG A 148 -3.41 10.72 -9.28
CA ARG A 148 -3.08 11.76 -10.28
C ARG A 148 -1.64 12.25 -10.15
N ASP A 149 -1.11 12.31 -8.94
CA ASP A 149 0.25 12.75 -8.68
C ASP A 149 1.28 11.70 -9.13
N ARG A 150 1.02 10.43 -8.83
CA ARG A 150 2.00 9.34 -8.98
C ARG A 150 1.88 8.56 -10.29
N LEU A 151 0.67 8.38 -10.82
CA LEU A 151 0.47 7.59 -12.02
C LEU A 151 0.84 8.37 -13.29
N SER A 152 1.38 7.64 -14.25
CA SER A 152 1.56 8.15 -15.60
C SER A 152 0.22 8.64 -16.18
N LYS A 153 0.20 9.87 -16.71
CA LYS A 153 -1.01 10.47 -17.31
C LYS A 153 -1.68 9.58 -18.34
N ARG A 154 -0.88 8.79 -19.09
CA ARG A 154 -1.36 7.85 -20.10
C ARG A 154 -2.21 6.73 -19.50
N TYR A 155 -1.88 6.30 -18.26
CA TYR A 155 -2.55 5.17 -17.61
C TYR A 155 -3.58 5.60 -16.56
N PHE A 156 -3.62 6.89 -16.18
CA PHE A 156 -4.50 7.38 -15.11
C PHE A 156 -5.96 6.96 -15.31
N HIS A 157 -6.54 7.20 -16.49
CA HIS A 157 -7.94 6.88 -16.78
C HIS A 157 -8.18 5.36 -16.74
N SER A 158 -7.30 4.56 -17.35
CA SER A 158 -7.45 3.10 -17.35
C SER A 158 -7.29 2.50 -15.95
N SER A 159 -6.49 3.11 -15.09
CA SER A 159 -6.29 2.68 -13.70
C SER A 159 -7.47 3.05 -12.80
N THR A 160 -8.01 4.26 -12.93
CA THR A 160 -9.02 4.79 -12.00
C THR A 160 -10.46 4.52 -12.45
N THR A 161 -10.74 4.58 -13.76
CA THR A 161 -12.10 4.45 -14.30
C THR A 161 -12.38 3.05 -14.84
N ASN A 162 -11.38 2.42 -15.47
CA ASN A 162 -11.56 1.09 -16.06
C ASN A 162 -11.09 -0.04 -15.14
N ALA A 163 -10.61 0.30 -13.93
CA ALA A 163 -10.14 -0.67 -12.93
C ALA A 163 -9.12 -1.69 -13.49
N ARG A 164 -8.26 -1.23 -14.41
CA ARG A 164 -7.23 -2.07 -15.01
C ARG A 164 -6.20 -2.46 -13.98
N LEU A 165 -5.92 -3.76 -13.89
CA LEU A 165 -4.82 -4.31 -13.12
C LEU A 165 -3.62 -4.58 -14.03
N PHE A 166 -2.43 -4.44 -13.47
CA PHE A 166 -1.15 -4.55 -14.16
C PHE A 166 -0.34 -5.71 -13.56
N ASP A 167 0.51 -6.34 -14.37
CA ASP A 167 1.60 -7.18 -13.87
C ASP A 167 2.77 -6.32 -13.38
N GLY A 168 3.83 -6.94 -12.86
CA GLY A 168 4.95 -6.19 -12.30
C GLY A 168 5.55 -5.17 -13.28
N ARG A 169 5.85 -5.58 -14.51
CA ARG A 169 6.49 -4.71 -15.51
C ARG A 169 5.57 -3.61 -16.00
N THR A 170 4.33 -3.94 -16.32
CA THR A 170 3.36 -2.93 -16.77
C THR A 170 2.92 -2.01 -15.64
N ALA A 171 3.06 -2.41 -14.37
CA ALA A 171 2.85 -1.54 -13.22
C ALA A 171 3.93 -0.44 -13.11
N VAL A 172 5.17 -0.70 -13.56
CA VAL A 172 6.21 0.33 -13.71
C VAL A 172 5.80 1.37 -14.76
N ASP A 173 5.38 0.93 -15.95
CA ASP A 173 4.91 1.84 -17.01
C ASP A 173 3.72 2.71 -16.55
N ALA A 174 2.84 2.12 -15.73
CA ALA A 174 1.66 2.81 -15.21
C ALA A 174 1.98 3.77 -14.06
N GLY A 175 3.12 3.58 -13.36
CA GLY A 175 3.57 4.40 -12.24
C GLY A 175 3.12 3.88 -10.87
N PHE A 176 2.67 2.64 -10.77
CA PHE A 176 2.43 1.99 -9.46
C PHE A 176 3.72 1.50 -8.82
N LEU A 177 4.72 1.14 -9.62
CA LEU A 177 6.05 0.75 -9.20
C LEU A 177 7.09 1.65 -9.88
N ASP A 178 8.29 1.71 -9.31
CA ASP A 178 9.45 2.38 -9.89
C ASP A 178 10.37 1.35 -10.58
N GLU A 179 10.45 0.14 -10.02
CA GLU A 179 11.21 -0.97 -10.60
C GLU A 179 10.64 -2.33 -10.22
N VAL A 180 11.08 -3.35 -10.94
CA VAL A 180 10.81 -4.76 -10.59
C VAL A 180 12.11 -5.54 -10.53
N VAL A 181 12.16 -6.46 -9.58
CA VAL A 181 13.28 -7.36 -9.32
C VAL A 181 12.81 -8.80 -9.15
N ALA A 182 13.73 -9.75 -9.07
CA ALA A 182 13.41 -11.12 -8.70
C ALA A 182 12.78 -11.18 -7.31
N ALA A 183 11.87 -12.11 -7.06
CA ALA A 183 11.07 -12.16 -5.83
C ALA A 183 11.93 -12.19 -4.55
N GLU A 184 13.06 -12.90 -4.59
CA GLU A 184 14.03 -13.01 -3.50
C GLU A 184 14.83 -11.74 -3.20
N SER A 185 14.71 -10.71 -4.06
CA SER A 185 15.47 -9.46 -3.98
C SER A 185 14.59 -8.25 -3.65
N VAL A 186 13.30 -8.46 -3.35
CA VAL A 186 12.36 -7.35 -3.10
C VAL A 186 12.54 -6.74 -1.71
N VAL A 187 13.03 -7.53 -0.71
CA VAL A 187 13.25 -7.09 0.70
C VAL A 187 14.69 -7.29 1.13
#